data_2e11a3c1b4f7eadc244e23404898a08c
#
_entry.id   2e11a3c1b4f7eadc244e23404898a08c
#
_cell.length_a   1.000
_cell.length_b   1.000
_cell.length_c   1.000
_cell.angle_alpha   90.00
_cell.angle_beta   90.00
_cell.angle_gamma   90.00
#
_symmetry.space_group_name_H-M   'P 1'
#
loop_
_entity.id
_entity.type
_entity.pdbx_description
1 polymer ?
#
loop_
_entity_poly.entity_id
_entity_poly.type
_entity_poly.pdbx_seq_one_letter_code
_entity_poly.pdbx_strand_id
1 'polypeptide(L)'
;MEALSAALWLSALAVAESGGGGLPLWLLPWAGLPLIALLLPLVLIDLDHLWLPEPLCRWGLVLGLVLSAAAGIPVLADHLIAACLALLLMESISALAERLLGQPALGLGDAKLAAMGGAWRGAAGIAAAMALAIFAGALFGAAARLSGRLQPRQAFPFGPFIALGIWLVWLTGPLWWWQQWLHLLGL
;
A
#
# COMPACT_ATOMS: atom_id res chain seq x y z
N MET A 1 -17.99 8.89 -8.06
CA MET A 1 -16.55 9.12 -8.25
C MET A 1 -16.09 10.43 -7.62
N GLU A 2 -16.77 11.56 -7.88
CA GLU A 2 -16.39 12.89 -7.34
C GLU A 2 -16.40 12.95 -5.80
N ALA A 3 -17.41 12.37 -5.15
CA ALA A 3 -17.50 12.37 -3.69
C ALA A 3 -16.36 11.57 -3.03
N LEU A 4 -15.92 10.49 -3.65
CA LEU A 4 -14.82 9.67 -3.14
C LEU A 4 -13.48 10.40 -3.29
N SER A 5 -13.25 11.05 -4.44
CA SER A 5 -12.05 11.86 -4.65
C SER A 5 -12.02 13.08 -3.72
N ALA A 6 -13.16 13.73 -3.50
CA ALA A 6 -13.28 14.85 -2.56
C ALA A 6 -13.03 14.42 -1.10
N ALA A 7 -13.57 13.28 -0.67
CA ALA A 7 -13.33 12.73 0.67
C ALA A 7 -11.85 12.36 0.88
N LEU A 8 -11.22 11.76 -0.12
CA LEU A 8 -9.79 11.46 -0.11
C LEU A 8 -8.94 12.74 -0.06
N TRP A 9 -9.38 13.77 -0.76
CA TRP A 9 -8.70 15.08 -0.76
C TRP A 9 -8.80 15.78 0.60
N LEU A 10 -10.00 15.82 1.19
CA LEU A 10 -10.22 16.37 2.52
C LEU A 10 -9.45 15.60 3.59
N SER A 11 -9.34 14.28 3.47
CA SER A 11 -8.54 13.47 4.39
C SER A 11 -7.05 13.79 4.27
N ALA A 12 -6.52 14.04 3.06
CA ALA A 12 -5.13 14.47 2.86
C ALA A 12 -4.84 15.85 3.48
N LEU A 13 -5.81 16.78 3.43
CA LEU A 13 -5.72 18.09 4.08
C LEU A 13 -5.74 17.97 5.61
N ALA A 14 -6.58 17.11 6.17
CA ALA A 14 -6.65 16.89 7.62
C ALA A 14 -5.33 16.34 8.19
N VAL A 15 -4.60 15.50 7.42
CA VAL A 15 -3.28 14.98 7.81
C VAL A 15 -2.20 16.06 7.77
N ALA A 16 -2.33 17.02 6.88
CA ALA A 16 -1.42 18.16 6.83
C ALA A 16 -1.46 18.98 8.14
N GLU A 17 -2.59 19.01 8.82
CA GLU A 17 -2.75 19.67 10.11
C GLU A 17 -2.18 18.86 11.29
N SER A 18 -2.07 17.53 11.15
CA SER A 18 -1.64 16.63 12.24
C SER A 18 -0.14 16.33 12.31
N GLY A 19 0.69 16.89 11.42
CA GLY A 19 2.16 16.80 11.50
C GLY A 19 2.75 15.42 11.19
N GLY A 20 2.02 14.55 10.50
CA GLY A 20 2.46 13.17 10.20
C GLY A 20 3.46 13.06 9.05
N GLY A 21 4.66 12.63 9.39
CA GLY A 21 5.63 11.99 8.51
C GLY A 21 6.59 12.88 7.73
N GLY A 22 7.77 13.14 8.24
CA GLY A 22 9.03 13.47 7.54
C GLY A 22 9.05 14.61 6.50
N LEU A 23 7.93 14.90 5.86
CA LEU A 23 7.76 15.97 4.89
C LEU A 23 7.36 17.28 5.60
N PRO A 24 7.82 18.44 5.13
CA PRO A 24 7.33 19.73 5.60
C PRO A 24 5.81 19.83 5.45
N LEU A 25 5.11 20.36 6.47
CA LEU A 25 3.65 20.48 6.55
C LEU A 25 3.00 21.04 5.29
N TRP A 26 3.66 21.97 4.62
CA TRP A 26 3.16 22.58 3.38
C TRP A 26 3.25 21.68 2.14
N LEU A 27 4.10 20.63 2.18
CA LEU A 27 4.24 19.66 1.08
C LEU A 27 3.29 18.46 1.21
N LEU A 28 2.77 18.17 2.42
CA LEU A 28 1.91 17.02 2.67
C LEU A 28 0.64 16.99 1.78
N PRO A 29 -0.13 18.09 1.62
CA PRO A 29 -1.29 18.07 0.74
C PRO A 29 -0.92 17.79 -0.72
N TRP A 30 0.17 18.39 -1.18
CA TRP A 30 0.63 18.24 -2.56
C TRP A 30 1.19 16.85 -2.85
N ALA A 31 1.79 16.19 -1.85
CA ALA A 31 2.24 14.81 -1.99
C ALA A 31 1.09 13.79 -1.94
N GLY A 32 0.02 14.06 -1.20
CA GLY A 32 -1.16 13.19 -1.15
C GLY A 32 -1.92 13.13 -2.48
N LEU A 33 -1.95 14.22 -3.25
CA LEU A 33 -2.65 14.28 -4.53
C LEU A 33 -2.11 13.29 -5.57
N PRO A 34 -0.81 13.28 -5.90
CA PRO A 34 -0.29 12.30 -6.84
C PRO A 34 -0.40 10.86 -6.33
N LEU A 35 -0.32 10.63 -5.01
CA LEU A 35 -0.55 9.31 -4.44
C LEU A 35 -1.97 8.82 -4.72
N ILE A 36 -3.00 9.64 -4.44
CA ILE A 36 -4.41 9.30 -4.74
C ILE A 36 -4.61 9.11 -6.24
N ALA A 37 -4.06 10.02 -7.06
CA ALA A 37 -4.19 9.96 -8.51
C ALA A 37 -3.60 8.67 -9.11
N LEU A 38 -2.62 8.06 -8.43
CA LEU A 38 -2.03 6.78 -8.82
C LEU A 38 -2.78 5.59 -8.20
N LEU A 39 -3.12 5.64 -6.91
CA LEU A 39 -3.77 4.52 -6.22
C LEU A 39 -5.19 4.27 -6.75
N LEU A 40 -5.96 5.32 -7.02
CA LEU A 40 -7.35 5.18 -7.45
C LEU A 40 -7.50 4.39 -8.77
N PRO A 41 -6.81 4.74 -9.88
CA PRO A 41 -6.89 3.95 -11.11
C PRO A 41 -6.32 2.52 -10.92
N LEU A 42 -5.26 2.34 -10.11
CA LEU A 42 -4.73 1.00 -9.80
C LEU A 42 -5.78 0.12 -9.13
N VAL A 43 -6.52 0.66 -8.15
CA VAL A 43 -7.62 -0.07 -7.48
C VAL A 43 -8.74 -0.42 -8.47
N LEU A 44 -9.16 0.53 -9.29
CA LEU A 44 -10.26 0.30 -10.24
C LEU A 44 -9.90 -0.74 -11.30
N ILE A 45 -8.69 -0.66 -11.85
CA ILE A 45 -8.23 -1.62 -12.86
C ILE A 45 -8.06 -3.01 -12.26
N ASP A 46 -7.55 -3.12 -11.03
CA ASP A 46 -7.40 -4.42 -10.35
C ASP A 46 -8.76 -5.06 -10.02
N LEU A 47 -9.75 -4.26 -9.61
CA LEU A 47 -11.11 -4.74 -9.38
C LEU A 47 -11.78 -5.28 -10.65
N ASP A 48 -11.55 -4.64 -11.80
CA ASP A 48 -12.19 -5.00 -13.06
C ASP A 48 -11.43 -6.10 -13.81
N HIS A 49 -10.10 -6.10 -13.75
CA HIS A 49 -9.26 -6.91 -14.63
C HIS A 49 -8.28 -7.84 -13.92
N LEU A 50 -8.18 -7.76 -12.59
CA LEU A 50 -7.20 -8.52 -11.79
C LEU A 50 -5.76 -8.29 -12.30
N TRP A 51 -5.45 -7.07 -12.72
CA TRP A 51 -4.17 -6.69 -13.29
C TRP A 51 -3.80 -5.27 -12.90
N LEU A 52 -2.54 -5.09 -12.51
CA LEU A 52 -1.98 -3.80 -12.11
C LEU A 52 -1.06 -3.27 -13.22
N PRO A 53 -1.36 -2.10 -13.81
CA PRO A 53 -0.55 -1.49 -14.85
C PRO A 53 0.86 -1.13 -14.35
N GLU A 54 1.88 -1.79 -14.90
CA GLU A 54 3.26 -1.54 -14.54
C GLU A 54 3.71 -0.07 -14.67
N PRO A 55 3.31 0.68 -15.72
CA PRO A 55 3.69 2.08 -15.83
C PRO A 55 3.22 2.93 -14.64
N LEU A 56 2.02 2.69 -14.11
CA LEU A 56 1.50 3.44 -12.95
C LEU A 56 2.28 3.13 -11.68
N CYS A 57 2.57 1.85 -11.42
CA CYS A 57 3.39 1.45 -10.27
C CYS A 57 4.82 2.02 -10.38
N ARG A 58 5.42 2.00 -11.60
CA ARG A 58 6.76 2.52 -11.85
C ARG A 58 6.83 4.03 -11.63
N TRP A 59 5.91 4.79 -12.20
CA TRP A 59 5.87 6.24 -12.00
C TRP A 59 5.57 6.60 -10.55
N GLY A 60 4.70 5.84 -9.89
CA GLY A 60 4.42 6.01 -8.48
C GLY A 60 5.65 5.77 -7.60
N LEU A 61 6.43 4.73 -7.89
CA LEU A 61 7.68 4.45 -7.21
C LEU A 61 8.68 5.59 -7.38
N VAL A 62 8.90 6.05 -8.63
CA VAL A 62 9.82 7.17 -8.92
C VAL A 62 9.38 8.44 -8.19
N LEU A 63 8.10 8.80 -8.24
CA LEU A 63 7.59 9.98 -7.55
C LEU A 63 7.77 9.88 -6.02
N GLY A 64 7.51 8.70 -5.43
CA GLY A 64 7.73 8.46 -4.01
C GLY A 64 9.19 8.67 -3.61
N LEU A 65 10.15 8.15 -4.40
CA LEU A 65 11.57 8.35 -4.15
C LEU A 65 12.02 9.80 -4.36
N VAL A 66 11.48 10.51 -5.35
CA VAL A 66 11.78 11.94 -5.57
C VAL A 66 11.31 12.77 -4.37
N LEU A 67 10.12 12.52 -3.86
CA LEU A 67 9.61 13.22 -2.68
C LEU A 67 10.41 12.85 -1.42
N SER A 68 10.81 11.59 -1.25
CA SER A 68 11.66 11.18 -0.13
C SER A 68 13.06 11.82 -0.21
N ALA A 69 13.61 12.00 -1.41
CA ALA A 69 14.86 12.72 -1.62
C ALA A 69 14.75 14.19 -1.20
N ALA A 70 13.62 14.84 -1.48
CA ALA A 70 13.36 16.20 -1.02
C ALA A 70 13.27 16.33 0.51
N ALA A 71 12.90 15.24 1.21
CA ALA A 71 12.87 15.16 2.67
C ALA A 71 14.25 14.89 3.31
N GLY A 72 15.24 14.49 2.49
CA GLY A 72 16.61 14.28 2.92
C GLY A 72 17.15 12.88 2.66
N ILE A 73 18.49 12.75 2.64
CA ILE A 73 19.19 11.51 2.32
C ILE A 73 18.81 10.34 3.23
N PRO A 74 18.67 10.50 4.56
CA PRO A 74 18.27 9.38 5.43
C PRO A 74 16.86 8.85 5.11
N VAL A 75 15.94 9.76 4.78
CA VAL A 75 14.56 9.38 4.38
C VAL A 75 14.57 8.65 3.04
N LEU A 76 15.31 9.17 2.07
CA LEU A 76 15.48 8.51 0.78
C LEU A 76 16.06 7.09 0.93
N ALA A 77 17.07 6.92 1.78
CA ALA A 77 17.70 5.62 2.02
C ALA A 77 16.70 4.62 2.62
N ASP A 78 15.93 5.01 3.64
CA ASP A 78 14.89 4.17 4.24
C ASP A 78 13.83 3.77 3.21
N HIS A 79 13.34 4.74 2.43
CA HIS A 79 12.30 4.51 1.43
C HIS A 79 12.78 3.65 0.26
N LEU A 80 14.02 3.82 -0.17
CA LEU A 80 14.64 2.98 -1.21
C LEU A 80 14.80 1.54 -0.74
N ILE A 81 15.37 1.35 0.45
CA ILE A 81 15.51 0.02 1.07
C ILE A 81 14.14 -0.63 1.24
N ALA A 82 13.15 0.12 1.73
CA ALA A 82 11.79 -0.35 1.90
C ALA A 82 11.15 -0.81 0.60
N ALA A 83 11.32 -0.05 -0.48
CA ALA A 83 10.82 -0.42 -1.80
C ALA A 83 11.46 -1.71 -2.32
N CYS A 84 12.78 -1.83 -2.21
CA CYS A 84 13.51 -3.02 -2.62
C CYS A 84 13.11 -4.25 -1.79
N LEU A 85 13.04 -4.11 -0.47
CA LEU A 85 12.66 -5.22 0.42
C LEU A 85 11.21 -5.65 0.19
N ALA A 86 10.28 -4.71 0.02
CA ALA A 86 8.89 -5.03 -0.27
C ALA A 86 8.76 -5.80 -1.60
N LEU A 87 9.45 -5.36 -2.65
CA LEU A 87 9.47 -6.06 -3.94
C LEU A 87 9.99 -7.48 -3.79
N LEU A 88 11.22 -7.63 -3.26
CA LEU A 88 11.90 -8.91 -3.12
C LEU A 88 11.12 -9.88 -2.22
N LEU A 89 10.56 -9.40 -1.11
CA LEU A 89 9.78 -10.21 -0.20
C LEU A 89 8.51 -10.73 -0.87
N MET A 90 7.76 -9.86 -1.56
CA MET A 90 6.53 -10.25 -2.24
C MET A 90 6.79 -11.22 -3.40
N GLU A 91 7.83 -10.98 -4.20
CA GLU A 91 8.24 -11.89 -5.26
C GLU A 91 8.71 -13.24 -4.70
N SER A 92 9.45 -13.23 -3.59
CA SER A 92 9.90 -14.45 -2.91
C SER A 92 8.74 -15.28 -2.37
N ILE A 93 7.74 -14.62 -1.77
CA ILE A 93 6.54 -15.27 -1.27
C ILE A 93 5.75 -15.87 -2.45
N SER A 94 5.59 -15.13 -3.55
CA SER A 94 4.90 -15.63 -4.74
C SER A 94 5.61 -16.83 -5.36
N ALA A 95 6.93 -16.77 -5.52
CA ALA A 95 7.74 -17.87 -6.05
C ALA A 95 7.72 -19.11 -5.14
N LEU A 96 7.75 -18.89 -3.81
CA LEU A 96 7.65 -20.00 -2.85
C LEU A 96 6.27 -20.67 -2.91
N ALA A 97 5.22 -19.87 -2.97
CA ALA A 97 3.86 -20.38 -3.08
C ALA A 97 3.65 -21.15 -4.39
N GLU A 98 4.20 -20.66 -5.50
CA GLU A 98 4.14 -21.35 -6.78
C GLU A 98 4.85 -22.73 -6.71
N ARG A 99 6.01 -22.80 -6.06
CA ARG A 99 6.73 -24.06 -5.85
C ARG A 99 5.99 -25.05 -4.96
N LEU A 100 5.32 -24.57 -3.90
CA LEU A 100 4.64 -25.43 -2.92
C LEU A 100 3.21 -25.81 -3.34
N LEU A 101 2.49 -24.91 -3.98
CA LEU A 101 1.07 -25.04 -4.30
C LEU A 101 0.81 -25.28 -5.79
N GLY A 102 1.84 -25.18 -6.65
CA GLY A 102 1.73 -25.29 -8.09
C GLY A 102 1.01 -24.12 -8.77
N GLN A 103 0.76 -23.05 -8.02
CA GLN A 103 0.09 -21.82 -8.52
C GLN A 103 0.69 -20.59 -7.82
N PRO A 104 0.85 -19.45 -8.53
CA PRO A 104 1.27 -18.22 -7.90
C PRO A 104 0.21 -17.76 -6.89
N ALA A 105 0.64 -17.43 -5.66
CA ALA A 105 -0.27 -16.96 -4.61
C ALA A 105 -0.55 -15.45 -4.74
N LEU A 106 0.38 -14.70 -5.31
CA LEU A 106 0.33 -13.25 -5.45
C LEU A 106 0.70 -12.85 -6.87
N GLY A 107 0.04 -11.83 -7.39
CA GLY A 107 0.36 -11.23 -8.68
C GLY A 107 1.70 -10.47 -8.63
N LEU A 108 2.49 -10.52 -9.71
CA LEU A 108 3.67 -9.67 -9.86
C LEU A 108 3.33 -8.17 -9.77
N GLY A 109 2.09 -7.80 -10.09
CA GLY A 109 1.58 -6.45 -9.93
C GLY A 109 1.51 -6.01 -8.47
N ASP A 110 1.08 -6.90 -7.57
CA ASP A 110 1.00 -6.65 -6.12
C ASP A 110 2.38 -6.36 -5.52
N ALA A 111 3.41 -7.07 -5.98
CA ALA A 111 4.79 -6.83 -5.57
C ALA A 111 5.27 -5.43 -5.98
N LYS A 112 4.94 -4.99 -7.20
CA LYS A 112 5.26 -3.64 -7.70
C LYS A 112 4.50 -2.54 -6.96
N LEU A 113 3.23 -2.79 -6.62
CA LEU A 113 2.42 -1.87 -5.81
C LEU A 113 2.97 -1.77 -4.38
N ALA A 114 3.39 -2.89 -3.77
CA ALA A 114 4.04 -2.89 -2.47
C ALA A 114 5.37 -2.12 -2.49
N ALA A 115 6.19 -2.30 -3.54
CA ALA A 115 7.41 -1.52 -3.74
C ALA A 115 7.13 -0.02 -3.86
N MET A 116 6.11 0.36 -4.63
CA MET A 116 5.63 1.74 -4.68
C MET A 116 5.25 2.24 -3.28
N GLY A 117 4.49 1.46 -2.50
CA GLY A 117 4.14 1.80 -1.12
C GLY A 117 5.36 2.02 -0.23
N GLY A 118 6.41 1.19 -0.37
CA GLY A 118 7.69 1.35 0.32
C GLY A 118 8.38 2.67 -0.04
N ALA A 119 8.37 3.05 -1.31
CA ALA A 119 8.94 4.31 -1.80
C ALA A 119 8.24 5.55 -1.22
N TRP A 120 6.96 5.44 -0.84
CA TRP A 120 6.18 6.54 -0.27
C TRP A 120 6.21 6.59 1.26
N ARG A 121 6.36 5.46 1.94
CA ARG A 121 6.13 5.35 3.39
C ARG A 121 7.29 4.80 4.20
N GLY A 122 8.38 4.41 3.53
CA GLY A 122 9.52 3.80 4.18
C GLY A 122 9.22 2.41 4.78
N ALA A 123 10.18 1.84 5.48
CA ALA A 123 10.12 0.46 5.97
C ALA A 123 8.99 0.24 6.99
N ALA A 124 8.89 1.09 8.01
CA ALA A 124 7.84 0.98 9.02
C ALA A 124 6.44 1.19 8.42
N GLY A 125 6.31 2.12 7.45
CA GLY A 125 5.05 2.42 6.82
C GLY A 125 4.55 1.32 5.92
N ILE A 126 5.40 0.76 5.06
CA ILE A 126 4.99 -0.36 4.20
C ILE A 126 4.71 -1.63 4.98
N ALA A 127 5.46 -1.90 6.05
CA ALA A 127 5.19 -3.05 6.91
C ALA A 127 3.79 -2.93 7.57
N ALA A 128 3.42 -1.76 8.10
CA ALA A 128 2.09 -1.52 8.63
C ALA A 128 1.00 -1.62 7.56
N ALA A 129 1.22 -1.03 6.38
CA ALA A 129 0.29 -1.08 5.25
C ALA A 129 0.04 -2.52 4.77
N MET A 130 1.11 -3.33 4.68
CA MET A 130 1.00 -4.74 4.29
C MET A 130 0.29 -5.58 5.36
N ALA A 131 0.54 -5.33 6.65
CA ALA A 131 -0.18 -5.99 7.73
C ALA A 131 -1.69 -5.71 7.65
N LEU A 132 -2.08 -4.46 7.41
CA LEU A 132 -3.47 -4.07 7.19
C LEU A 132 -4.06 -4.74 5.94
N ALA A 133 -3.32 -4.74 4.83
CA ALA A 133 -3.75 -5.36 3.57
C ALA A 133 -3.99 -6.86 3.74
N ILE A 134 -3.07 -7.56 4.40
CA ILE A 134 -3.19 -9.00 4.66
C ILE A 134 -4.39 -9.29 5.57
N PHE A 135 -4.56 -8.52 6.64
CA PHE A 135 -5.68 -8.70 7.56
C PHE A 135 -7.03 -8.45 6.87
N ALA A 136 -7.16 -7.32 6.17
CA ALA A 136 -8.39 -6.98 5.45
C ALA A 136 -8.69 -7.94 4.30
N GLY A 137 -7.67 -8.33 3.54
CA GLY A 137 -7.79 -9.30 2.45
C GLY A 137 -8.16 -10.70 2.95
N ALA A 138 -7.56 -11.14 4.06
CA ALA A 138 -7.91 -12.42 4.69
C ALA A 138 -9.34 -12.44 5.22
N LEU A 139 -9.78 -11.35 5.87
CA LEU A 139 -11.14 -11.21 6.37
C LEU A 139 -12.16 -11.20 5.21
N PHE A 140 -11.88 -10.43 4.16
CA PHE A 140 -12.71 -10.40 2.95
C PHE A 140 -12.77 -11.76 2.27
N GLY A 141 -11.63 -12.40 2.05
CA GLY A 141 -11.53 -13.73 1.43
C GLY A 141 -12.27 -14.80 2.23
N ALA A 142 -12.13 -14.79 3.55
CA ALA A 142 -12.86 -15.70 4.44
C ALA A 142 -14.37 -15.45 4.37
N ALA A 143 -14.81 -14.20 4.47
CA ALA A 143 -16.24 -13.84 4.38
C ALA A 143 -16.85 -14.19 3.02
N ALA A 144 -16.14 -13.91 1.92
CA ALA A 144 -16.58 -14.23 0.57
C ALA A 144 -16.67 -15.75 0.33
N ARG A 145 -15.78 -16.52 0.97
CA ARG A 145 -15.78 -17.98 0.90
C ARG A 145 -16.92 -18.59 1.71
N LEU A 146 -17.15 -18.10 2.93
CA LEU A 146 -18.25 -18.55 3.79
C LEU A 146 -19.63 -18.22 3.18
N SER A 147 -19.74 -17.09 2.47
CA SER A 147 -20.97 -16.70 1.76
C SER A 147 -21.16 -17.39 0.39
N GLY A 148 -20.26 -18.28 -0.01
CA GLY A 148 -20.33 -18.98 -1.29
C GLY A 148 -20.05 -18.13 -2.53
N ARG A 149 -19.62 -16.87 -2.34
CA ARG A 149 -19.31 -15.94 -3.45
C ARG A 149 -17.95 -16.21 -4.09
N LEU A 150 -17.03 -16.82 -3.36
CA LEU A 150 -15.70 -17.15 -3.84
C LEU A 150 -15.47 -18.66 -3.83
N GLN A 151 -15.11 -19.23 -4.99
CA GLN A 151 -14.81 -20.65 -5.08
C GLN A 151 -13.39 -20.96 -4.56
N PRO A 152 -13.12 -22.21 -4.13
CA PRO A 152 -11.78 -22.64 -3.78
C PRO A 152 -10.81 -22.39 -4.95
N ARG A 153 -9.67 -21.73 -4.65
CA ARG A 153 -8.63 -21.37 -5.64
C ARG A 153 -9.01 -20.29 -6.66
N GLN A 154 -10.13 -19.61 -6.47
CA GLN A 154 -10.47 -18.45 -7.29
C GLN A 154 -9.62 -17.27 -6.88
N ALA A 155 -8.97 -16.63 -7.86
CA ALA A 155 -8.23 -15.38 -7.64
C ALA A 155 -9.20 -14.25 -7.28
N PHE A 156 -8.79 -13.38 -6.37
CA PHE A 156 -9.49 -12.15 -6.03
C PHE A 156 -8.51 -10.97 -6.03
N PRO A 157 -8.97 -9.75 -6.29
CA PRO A 157 -8.11 -8.58 -6.36
C PRO A 157 -7.51 -8.27 -4.98
N PHE A 158 -6.18 -8.34 -4.84
CA PHE A 158 -5.47 -8.01 -3.61
C PHE A 158 -4.94 -6.58 -3.60
N GLY A 159 -4.70 -6.00 -4.79
CA GLY A 159 -4.24 -4.63 -4.96
C GLY A 159 -5.05 -3.57 -4.21
N PRO A 160 -6.40 -3.63 -4.18
CA PRO A 160 -7.23 -2.71 -3.41
C PRO A 160 -6.92 -2.68 -1.92
N PHE A 161 -6.59 -3.83 -1.33
CA PHE A 161 -6.24 -3.91 0.09
C PHE A 161 -4.85 -3.32 0.35
N ILE A 162 -3.89 -3.55 -0.55
CA ILE A 162 -2.56 -2.92 -0.48
C ILE A 162 -2.70 -1.39 -0.61
N ALA A 163 -3.45 -0.92 -1.60
CA ALA A 163 -3.69 0.50 -1.83
C ALA A 163 -4.38 1.17 -0.62
N LEU A 164 -5.39 0.52 -0.05
CA LEU A 164 -6.06 0.97 1.17
C LEU A 164 -5.09 1.04 2.35
N GLY A 165 -4.27 0.01 2.55
CA GLY A 165 -3.25 0.00 3.60
C GLY A 165 -2.25 1.15 3.44
N ILE A 166 -1.72 1.37 2.22
CA ILE A 166 -0.82 2.49 1.92
C ILE A 166 -1.50 3.83 2.23
N TRP A 167 -2.75 3.99 1.81
CA TRP A 167 -3.51 5.21 2.04
C TRP A 167 -3.77 5.46 3.53
N LEU A 168 -4.24 4.47 4.27
CA LEU A 168 -4.50 4.60 5.71
C LEU A 168 -3.23 4.95 6.49
N VAL A 169 -2.10 4.30 6.17
CA VAL A 169 -0.81 4.62 6.80
C VAL A 169 -0.29 5.99 6.36
N TRP A 170 -0.62 6.43 5.14
CA TRP A 170 -0.36 7.81 4.73
C TRP A 170 -1.10 8.82 5.61
N LEU A 171 -2.37 8.59 5.89
CA LEU A 171 -3.22 9.48 6.68
C LEU A 171 -2.81 9.55 8.16
N THR A 172 -2.49 8.42 8.77
CA THR A 172 -2.32 8.32 10.23
C THR A 172 -0.86 8.30 10.68
N GLY A 173 0.06 8.08 9.75
CA GLY A 173 1.47 7.82 10.05
C GLY A 173 1.73 6.38 10.53
N PRO A 174 2.96 5.86 10.30
CA PRO A 174 3.29 4.47 10.65
C PRO A 174 3.34 4.23 12.15
N LEU A 175 3.79 5.21 12.94
CA LEU A 175 3.95 5.06 14.39
C LEU A 175 2.61 4.83 15.10
N TRP A 176 1.54 5.47 14.65
CA TRP A 176 0.21 5.28 15.22
C TRP A 176 -0.22 3.81 15.11
N TRP A 177 -0.03 3.17 13.95
CA TRP A 177 -0.37 1.77 13.74
C TRP A 177 0.45 0.84 14.60
N TRP A 178 1.75 1.07 14.74
CA TRP A 178 2.62 0.29 15.62
C TRP A 178 2.22 0.40 17.07
N GLN A 179 1.84 1.58 17.54
CA GLN A 179 1.30 1.78 18.89
C GLN A 179 0.02 0.99 19.11
N GLN A 180 -0.93 1.03 18.14
CA GLN A 180 -2.15 0.22 18.25
C GLN A 180 -1.87 -1.27 18.31
N TRP A 181 -0.95 -1.78 17.49
CA TRP A 181 -0.55 -3.19 17.55
C TRP A 181 0.08 -3.57 18.90
N LEU A 182 0.99 -2.77 19.42
CA LEU A 182 1.61 -3.01 20.72
C LEU A 182 0.56 -3.03 21.85
N HIS A 183 -0.37 -2.07 21.85
CA HIS A 183 -1.49 -2.06 22.79
C HIS A 183 -2.36 -3.32 22.72
N LEU A 184 -2.67 -3.81 21.52
CA LEU A 184 -3.43 -5.05 21.33
C LEU A 184 -2.70 -6.29 21.86
N LEU A 185 -1.36 -6.29 21.79
CA LEU A 185 -0.51 -7.36 22.30
C LEU A 185 -0.21 -7.23 23.81
N GLY A 186 -0.68 -6.15 24.47
CA GLY A 186 -0.46 -5.89 25.88
C GLY A 186 0.98 -5.42 26.21
N LEU A 187 1.68 -4.83 25.22
CA LEU A 187 3.06 -4.32 25.33
C LEU A 187 3.12 -2.80 25.38
#